data_4bc6ea8e439d2b320441fdda76357882
#
_entry.id   4bc6ea8e439d2b320441fdda76357882
#
_cell.length_a   1.000
_cell.length_b   1.000
_cell.length_c   1.000
_cell.angle_alpha   90.00
_cell.angle_beta   90.00
_cell.angle_gamma   90.00
#
_symmetry.space_group_name_H-M   'P 1'
#
loop_
_entity.id
_entity.type
_entity.pdbx_description
1 polymer ?
#
loop_
_entity_poly.entity_id
_entity_poly.type
_entity_poly.pdbx_seq_one_letter_code
_entity_poly.pdbx_strand_id
1 'polypeptide(L)'
;MYIDPPYNTQKTSDDGNNLTDDEITADKFIYRDKFSRTGWLNLLNERLKLARQLLKEDGVIFVSIDDNEQAYLKVLMDEIFGEENFVANMIWRKSATGSIQNSNLIKTVNVVNEYIITYAKNINKCKFDYSKHSQEKLDDSYKLKDENFDKYGKYKLVSIVRNGLWYRPGQDYELEAPDGTNFRIYQNIQKPQSAAYAWSKETFNKAKNLGLIEFKKNKQDYWVVYKKEYQYAKFDTEEGKIIPYEKGIPFINTIQSGDNGLKTNIYTAEGARELHSILNSKEFDYPKPVRLIKYLMKMAKPKKDIRVLDFFAGSGTTGQAVLELNKEDGGTRIFTLVTNNENNIGQNVTYERLYRINKGQGTKGQKDFEWIKKNEAFDTSLNVFWSKTYNTSLLNNNITNQELKDKFLKLLKDFGINKDKEKFDDSVLKTLSSLRPYKEE
;
A
#
# COMPACT_ATOMS: atom_id res chain seq x y z
N MET A 1 -6.54 -1.41 4.77
CA MET A 1 -7.54 -1.88 3.80
C MET A 1 -6.99 -1.79 2.39
N TYR A 2 -7.43 -2.65 1.48
CA TYR A 2 -7.20 -2.53 0.04
C TYR A 2 -8.54 -2.75 -0.66
N ILE A 3 -8.83 -1.96 -1.68
CA ILE A 3 -10.01 -2.16 -2.54
C ILE A 3 -9.68 -1.86 -4.00
N ASP A 4 -10.36 -2.56 -4.87
CA ASP A 4 -10.31 -2.43 -6.33
C ASP A 4 -11.74 -2.22 -6.85
N PRO A 5 -12.31 -1.00 -6.71
CA PRO A 5 -13.68 -0.72 -7.10
C PRO A 5 -13.83 -0.68 -8.63
N PRO A 6 -15.06 -0.68 -9.17
CA PRO A 6 -15.28 -0.41 -10.59
C PRO A 6 -14.60 0.88 -11.03
N TYR A 7 -13.94 0.87 -12.20
CA TYR A 7 -13.21 2.04 -12.72
C TYR A 7 -14.08 2.98 -13.55
N ASN A 8 -15.34 2.63 -13.74
CA ASN A 8 -16.29 3.38 -14.56
C ASN A 8 -15.78 3.56 -16.03
N THR A 9 -15.13 2.55 -16.57
CA THR A 9 -14.60 2.57 -17.92
C THR A 9 -15.75 2.47 -18.91
N GLN A 10 -15.91 3.47 -19.77
CA GLN A 10 -16.89 3.45 -20.88
C GLN A 10 -16.33 2.66 -22.06
N LYS A 11 -15.99 1.40 -21.87
CA LYS A 11 -15.63 0.55 -23.02
C LYS A 11 -16.90 0.08 -23.70
N THR A 12 -17.10 0.53 -24.93
CA THR A 12 -17.90 -0.19 -25.91
C THR A 12 -17.09 -1.40 -26.31
N SER A 13 -17.24 -2.51 -25.66
CA SER A 13 -16.47 -3.69 -25.99
C SER A 13 -17.37 -4.92 -25.99
N ASP A 14 -17.00 -5.87 -26.81
CA ASP A 14 -17.58 -7.20 -26.86
C ASP A 14 -17.44 -7.99 -25.54
N ASP A 15 -16.86 -7.38 -24.50
CA ASP A 15 -16.64 -7.96 -23.19
C ASP A 15 -17.86 -7.82 -22.22
N GLY A 16 -18.92 -7.19 -22.66
CA GLY A 16 -20.17 -7.08 -21.90
C GLY A 16 -20.23 -5.94 -20.88
N ASN A 17 -19.17 -5.17 -20.67
CA ASN A 17 -19.11 -4.12 -19.66
C ASN A 17 -20.00 -2.90 -19.94
N ASN A 18 -20.57 -2.80 -21.13
CA ASN A 18 -21.42 -1.68 -21.57
C ASN A 18 -22.79 -2.14 -22.09
N LEU A 19 -23.17 -3.37 -21.83
CA LEU A 19 -24.47 -3.88 -22.26
C LEU A 19 -25.58 -3.16 -21.53
N THR A 20 -26.65 -2.80 -22.25
CA THR A 20 -27.94 -2.44 -21.66
C THR A 20 -28.56 -3.67 -21.03
N ASP A 21 -29.50 -3.50 -20.08
CA ASP A 21 -30.12 -4.63 -19.37
C ASP A 21 -30.73 -5.67 -20.30
N ASP A 22 -31.15 -5.29 -21.53
CA ASP A 22 -31.73 -6.14 -22.54
C ASP A 22 -30.71 -7.00 -23.33
N GLU A 23 -29.41 -6.72 -23.23
CA GLU A 23 -28.35 -7.40 -23.97
C GLU A 23 -27.52 -8.36 -23.11
N ILE A 24 -27.91 -8.52 -21.84
CA ILE A 24 -27.21 -9.36 -20.87
C ILE A 24 -27.53 -10.83 -21.12
N THR A 25 -26.58 -11.57 -21.69
CA THR A 25 -26.68 -13.02 -21.77
C THR A 25 -26.16 -13.66 -20.48
N ALA A 26 -26.88 -14.63 -19.93
CA ALA A 26 -26.56 -15.28 -18.64
C ALA A 26 -25.19 -15.97 -18.57
N ASP A 27 -24.47 -16.08 -19.69
CA ASP A 27 -23.24 -16.85 -19.83
C ASP A 27 -21.98 -16.00 -19.73
N LYS A 28 -22.08 -14.66 -19.68
CA LYS A 28 -20.94 -13.76 -19.56
C LYS A 28 -20.86 -13.18 -18.16
N PHE A 29 -19.66 -13.16 -17.61
CA PHE A 29 -19.36 -12.40 -16.41
C PHE A 29 -19.59 -10.91 -16.69
N ILE A 30 -20.54 -10.33 -15.97
CA ILE A 30 -20.88 -8.92 -16.11
C ILE A 30 -20.35 -8.20 -14.88
N TYR A 31 -19.28 -7.50 -15.09
CA TYR A 31 -18.78 -6.50 -14.16
C TYR A 31 -19.44 -5.17 -14.54
N ARG A 32 -20.34 -4.67 -13.69
CA ARG A 32 -21.00 -3.39 -13.94
C ARG A 32 -19.99 -2.27 -13.77
N ASP A 33 -19.49 -1.75 -14.87
CA ASP A 33 -18.48 -0.69 -14.93
C ASP A 33 -18.99 0.55 -15.67
N LYS A 34 -20.31 0.68 -15.79
CA LYS A 34 -20.96 1.85 -16.38
C LYS A 34 -21.91 2.48 -15.39
N PHE A 35 -21.45 3.59 -14.84
CA PHE A 35 -22.27 4.42 -13.97
C PHE A 35 -22.31 5.85 -14.54
N SER A 36 -23.38 6.62 -14.24
CA SER A 36 -23.22 8.06 -14.26
C SER A 36 -22.18 8.45 -13.23
N ARG A 37 -21.42 9.53 -13.45
CA ARG A 37 -20.41 9.97 -12.49
C ARG A 37 -20.99 10.16 -11.10
N THR A 38 -22.17 10.74 -10.98
CA THR A 38 -22.89 10.90 -9.70
C THR A 38 -23.23 9.54 -9.08
N GLY A 39 -23.72 8.57 -9.86
CA GLY A 39 -24.01 7.23 -9.39
C GLY A 39 -22.77 6.50 -8.87
N TRP A 40 -21.65 6.62 -9.56
CA TRP A 40 -20.39 6.03 -9.15
C TRP A 40 -19.85 6.66 -7.85
N LEU A 41 -19.87 7.99 -7.75
CA LEU A 41 -19.46 8.69 -6.53
C LEU A 41 -20.35 8.33 -5.34
N ASN A 42 -21.68 8.24 -5.54
CA ASN A 42 -22.61 7.82 -4.48
C ASN A 42 -22.35 6.38 -4.04
N LEU A 43 -22.06 5.47 -4.97
CA LEU A 43 -21.70 4.09 -4.66
C LEU A 43 -20.51 4.03 -3.72
N LEU A 44 -19.47 4.82 -3.99
CA LEU A 44 -18.24 4.83 -3.18
C LEU A 44 -18.38 5.65 -1.91
N ASN A 45 -19.11 6.76 -1.92
CA ASN A 45 -19.28 7.63 -0.77
C ASN A 45 -19.72 6.89 0.50
N GLU A 46 -20.82 6.12 0.40
CA GLU A 46 -21.35 5.39 1.56
C GLU A 46 -20.39 4.30 2.04
N ARG A 47 -19.74 3.61 1.11
CA ARG A 47 -18.77 2.56 1.43
C ARG A 47 -17.49 3.09 2.03
N LEU A 48 -16.97 4.19 1.52
CA LEU A 48 -15.75 4.82 2.04
C LEU A 48 -15.98 5.47 3.41
N LYS A 49 -17.16 6.06 3.67
CA LYS A 49 -17.53 6.54 5.00
C LYS A 49 -17.53 5.41 6.03
N LEU A 50 -18.12 4.27 5.68
CA LEU A 50 -18.10 3.09 6.54
C LEU A 50 -16.67 2.55 6.70
N ALA A 51 -15.90 2.48 5.62
CA ALA A 51 -14.51 2.05 5.67
C ALA A 51 -13.67 2.91 6.63
N ARG A 52 -13.85 4.24 6.58
CA ARG A 52 -13.19 5.16 7.53
C ARG A 52 -13.54 4.86 8.98
N GLN A 53 -14.80 4.53 9.26
CA GLN A 53 -15.24 4.17 10.62
C GLN A 53 -14.57 2.85 11.09
N LEU A 54 -14.49 1.86 10.21
CA LEU A 54 -13.89 0.54 10.49
C LEU A 54 -12.35 0.57 10.60
N LEU A 55 -11.69 1.58 10.01
CA LEU A 55 -10.24 1.72 10.13
C LEU A 55 -9.84 2.06 11.56
N LYS A 56 -8.78 1.38 12.04
CA LYS A 56 -8.08 1.78 13.26
C LYS A 56 -7.40 3.13 13.03
N GLU A 57 -7.09 3.83 14.13
CA GLU A 57 -6.44 5.13 14.09
C GLU A 57 -5.07 5.11 13.35
N ASP A 58 -4.35 3.99 13.41
CA ASP A 58 -3.11 3.73 12.70
C ASP A 58 -3.32 3.01 11.34
N GLY A 59 -4.58 2.91 10.90
CA GLY A 59 -4.96 2.18 9.71
C GLY A 59 -4.80 2.98 8.41
N VAL A 60 -4.53 2.26 7.33
CA VAL A 60 -4.34 2.81 5.97
C VAL A 60 -5.30 2.14 4.99
N ILE A 61 -5.80 2.91 4.04
CA ILE A 61 -6.58 2.41 2.90
C ILE A 61 -5.86 2.69 1.59
N PHE A 62 -5.82 1.69 0.72
CA PHE A 62 -5.33 1.74 -0.65
C PHE A 62 -6.51 1.52 -1.59
N VAL A 63 -6.71 2.39 -2.55
CA VAL A 63 -7.80 2.32 -3.52
C VAL A 63 -7.21 2.35 -4.92
N SER A 64 -7.31 1.25 -5.64
CA SER A 64 -6.90 1.17 -7.05
C SER A 64 -7.89 1.91 -7.93
N ILE A 65 -7.41 2.62 -8.94
CA ILE A 65 -8.20 3.36 -9.92
C ILE A 65 -7.38 3.67 -11.17
N ASP A 66 -8.03 3.95 -12.29
CA ASP A 66 -7.40 4.46 -13.50
C ASP A 66 -7.72 5.96 -13.75
N ASP A 67 -7.31 6.47 -14.91
CA ASP A 67 -7.49 7.88 -15.29
C ASP A 67 -8.96 8.32 -15.40
N ASN A 68 -9.92 7.38 -15.56
CA ASN A 68 -11.32 7.76 -15.75
C ASN A 68 -11.92 8.47 -14.54
N GLU A 69 -11.62 7.98 -13.34
CA GLU A 69 -12.24 8.49 -12.11
C GLU A 69 -11.22 8.88 -11.02
N GLN A 70 -9.92 8.82 -11.30
CA GLN A 70 -8.87 9.12 -10.32
C GLN A 70 -9.04 10.49 -9.64
N ALA A 71 -9.28 11.53 -10.43
CA ALA A 71 -9.41 12.90 -9.92
C ALA A 71 -10.65 13.05 -9.00
N TYR A 72 -11.78 12.48 -9.39
CA TYR A 72 -13.01 12.53 -8.62
C TYR A 72 -12.94 11.67 -7.36
N LEU A 73 -12.29 10.52 -7.43
CA LEU A 73 -12.02 9.69 -6.26
C LEU A 73 -11.13 10.43 -5.26
N LYS A 74 -10.10 11.14 -5.75
CA LYS A 74 -9.23 11.93 -4.87
C LYS A 74 -10.02 12.97 -4.08
N VAL A 75 -10.88 13.75 -4.77
CA VAL A 75 -11.74 14.76 -4.14
C VAL A 75 -12.69 14.12 -3.12
N LEU A 76 -13.36 13.01 -3.49
CA LEU A 76 -14.25 12.29 -2.59
C LEU A 76 -13.51 11.79 -1.34
N MET A 77 -12.30 11.29 -1.50
CA MET A 77 -11.51 10.80 -0.37
C MET A 77 -10.99 11.94 0.51
N ASP A 78 -10.68 13.11 -0.04
CA ASP A 78 -10.37 14.32 0.73
C ASP A 78 -11.54 14.71 1.66
N GLU A 79 -12.77 14.72 1.12
CA GLU A 79 -13.98 14.99 1.90
C GLU A 79 -14.21 13.96 3.02
N ILE A 80 -13.95 12.68 2.74
CA ILE A 80 -14.25 11.62 3.69
C ILE A 80 -13.12 11.45 4.72
N PHE A 81 -11.86 11.43 4.28
CA PHE A 81 -10.70 11.12 5.16
C PHE A 81 -10.01 12.36 5.70
N GLY A 82 -10.18 13.53 5.06
CA GLY A 82 -9.46 14.78 5.29
C GLY A 82 -8.19 14.87 4.44
N GLU A 83 -7.95 16.02 3.81
CA GLU A 83 -6.77 16.29 2.99
C GLU A 83 -5.46 16.05 3.75
N GLU A 84 -5.45 16.38 5.03
CA GLU A 84 -4.30 16.21 5.93
C GLU A 84 -3.89 14.75 6.13
N ASN A 85 -4.79 13.81 5.84
CA ASN A 85 -4.56 12.38 5.96
C ASN A 85 -4.18 11.71 4.62
N PHE A 86 -4.02 12.50 3.57
CA PHE A 86 -3.52 12.02 2.30
C PHE A 86 -2.07 11.53 2.42
N VAL A 87 -1.80 10.30 1.97
CA VAL A 87 -0.47 9.70 2.01
C VAL A 87 0.22 9.88 0.67
N ALA A 88 -0.37 9.33 -0.39
CA ALA A 88 0.18 9.40 -1.74
C ALA A 88 -0.84 9.01 -2.80
N ASN A 89 -0.66 9.53 -4.00
CA ASN A 89 -1.17 8.96 -5.23
C ASN A 89 -0.03 8.14 -5.86
N MET A 90 -0.11 6.80 -5.75
CA MET A 90 0.94 5.92 -6.23
C MET A 90 0.68 5.58 -7.69
N ILE A 91 1.73 5.59 -8.49
CA ILE A 91 1.71 5.23 -9.92
C ILE A 91 2.21 3.80 -10.07
N TRP A 92 1.33 2.91 -10.45
CA TRP A 92 1.67 1.52 -10.74
C TRP A 92 1.79 1.30 -12.24
N ARG A 93 2.98 0.93 -12.70
CA ARG A 93 3.20 0.54 -14.10
C ARG A 93 2.65 -0.87 -14.33
N LYS A 94 1.42 -0.95 -14.85
CA LYS A 94 0.67 -2.20 -15.05
C LYS A 94 1.08 -3.03 -16.25
N SER A 95 1.75 -2.40 -17.23
CA SER A 95 2.21 -3.09 -18.45
C SER A 95 3.53 -2.51 -18.97
N ALA A 96 4.23 -3.27 -19.81
CA ALA A 96 5.49 -2.84 -20.41
C ALA A 96 5.28 -1.80 -21.51
N THR A 97 4.30 -2.00 -22.38
CA THR A 97 4.13 -1.27 -23.64
C THR A 97 2.72 -0.70 -23.84
N GLY A 98 1.79 -0.99 -22.93
CA GLY A 98 0.37 -0.72 -23.15
C GLY A 98 -0.27 -1.72 -24.14
N SER A 99 -1.55 -1.55 -24.40
CA SER A 99 -2.28 -2.36 -25.37
C SER A 99 -1.98 -1.85 -26.78
N ILE A 100 -1.04 -2.48 -27.47
CA ILE A 100 -0.79 -2.21 -28.90
C ILE A 100 -1.81 -3.00 -29.70
N GLN A 101 -3.02 -2.53 -29.78
CA GLN A 101 -3.96 -2.97 -30.81
C GLN A 101 -3.84 -2.02 -32.00
N ASN A 102 -3.26 -2.51 -33.11
CA ASN A 102 -3.11 -1.83 -34.40
C ASN A 102 -2.45 -0.44 -34.33
N SER A 103 -1.15 -0.39 -34.48
CA SER A 103 -0.32 0.84 -34.48
C SER A 103 -0.80 1.98 -35.35
N ASN A 104 -1.61 1.70 -36.38
CA ASN A 104 -2.12 2.69 -37.36
C ASN A 104 -3.39 3.43 -36.87
N LEU A 105 -3.98 3.04 -35.74
CA LEU A 105 -5.22 3.62 -35.23
C LEU A 105 -5.07 4.33 -33.88
N ILE A 106 -3.87 4.39 -33.32
CA ILE A 106 -3.65 5.04 -32.02
C ILE A 106 -3.71 6.56 -32.21
N LYS A 107 -4.81 7.15 -31.74
CA LYS A 107 -5.01 8.62 -31.75
C LYS A 107 -4.50 9.30 -30.46
N THR A 108 -4.04 8.52 -29.48
CA THR A 108 -3.66 9.01 -28.16
C THR A 108 -2.38 8.37 -27.66
N VAL A 109 -1.88 8.83 -26.52
CA VAL A 109 -0.74 8.23 -25.83
C VAL A 109 -1.15 6.89 -25.23
N ASN A 110 -0.28 5.87 -25.30
CA ASN A 110 -0.50 4.59 -24.62
C ASN A 110 -0.45 4.75 -23.10
N VAL A 111 -1.54 4.42 -22.43
CA VAL A 111 -1.63 4.43 -20.97
C VAL A 111 -1.11 3.10 -20.43
N VAL A 112 0.01 3.15 -19.73
CA VAL A 112 0.67 1.96 -19.14
C VAL A 112 0.56 1.91 -17.63
N ASN A 113 -0.10 2.89 -17.02
CA ASN A 113 -0.19 3.05 -15.58
C ASN A 113 -1.64 2.89 -15.08
N GLU A 114 -1.75 2.55 -13.82
CA GLU A 114 -2.90 2.75 -12.95
C GLU A 114 -2.44 3.47 -11.69
N TYR A 115 -3.39 3.93 -10.90
CA TYR A 115 -3.13 4.66 -9.66
C TYR A 115 -3.60 3.86 -8.45
N ILE A 116 -2.97 4.13 -7.32
CA ILE A 116 -3.41 3.63 -6.02
C ILE A 116 -3.45 4.82 -5.08
N ILE A 117 -4.65 5.36 -4.86
CA ILE A 117 -4.85 6.48 -3.95
C ILE A 117 -4.81 5.96 -2.52
N THR A 118 -3.97 6.56 -1.70
CA THR A 118 -3.68 6.08 -0.36
C THR A 118 -3.97 7.15 0.68
N TYR A 119 -4.76 6.78 1.70
CA TYR A 119 -5.08 7.61 2.86
C TYR A 119 -4.83 6.87 4.15
N ALA A 120 -4.43 7.62 5.16
CA ALA A 120 -4.42 7.15 6.54
C ALA A 120 -5.75 7.51 7.22
N LYS A 121 -6.12 6.80 8.29
CA LYS A 121 -7.18 7.27 9.21
C LYS A 121 -6.72 8.51 9.96
N ASN A 122 -5.48 8.48 10.45
CA ASN A 122 -4.78 9.59 11.09
C ASN A 122 -3.29 9.47 10.75
N ILE A 123 -2.79 10.37 9.89
CA ILE A 123 -1.42 10.32 9.38
C ILE A 123 -0.37 10.38 10.50
N ASN A 124 -0.65 11.10 11.59
CA ASN A 124 0.27 11.24 12.72
C ASN A 124 0.43 9.96 13.54
N LYS A 125 -0.50 9.01 13.42
CA LYS A 125 -0.45 7.70 14.09
C LYS A 125 0.04 6.57 13.18
N CYS A 126 0.07 6.80 11.87
CA CYS A 126 0.54 5.83 10.89
C CYS A 126 2.06 5.77 10.84
N LYS A 127 2.57 4.59 10.55
CA LYS A 127 4.01 4.36 10.31
C LYS A 127 4.16 3.57 9.01
N PHE A 128 4.97 4.09 8.12
CA PHE A 128 5.36 3.41 6.89
C PHE A 128 6.72 2.75 7.07
N ASP A 129 6.90 1.61 6.45
CA ASP A 129 8.16 0.88 6.54
C ASP A 129 9.19 1.43 5.54
N TYR A 130 10.41 0.97 5.68
CA TYR A 130 11.49 1.23 4.76
C TYR A 130 11.78 -0.04 3.96
N SER A 131 12.17 0.11 2.70
CA SER A 131 12.53 -1.03 1.87
C SER A 131 13.83 -1.69 2.35
N LYS A 132 13.80 -2.97 2.70
CA LYS A 132 15.01 -3.73 3.11
C LYS A 132 16.05 -3.90 2.00
N HIS A 133 15.62 -3.93 0.74
CA HIS A 133 16.54 -4.00 -0.40
C HIS A 133 17.40 -2.75 -0.59
N SER A 134 16.98 -1.66 0.02
CA SER A 134 17.82 -0.47 0.06
C SER A 134 18.98 -0.60 1.02
N GLN A 135 18.93 -1.51 2.00
CA GLN A 135 20.07 -1.77 2.86
C GLN A 135 21.23 -2.43 2.10
N GLU A 136 21.00 -3.41 1.23
CA GLU A 136 22.07 -4.01 0.41
C GLU A 136 22.78 -2.94 -0.45
N LYS A 137 22.01 -2.06 -1.13
CA LYS A 137 22.61 -0.95 -1.90
C LYS A 137 23.24 0.14 -1.02
N LEU A 138 22.68 0.39 0.17
CA LEU A 138 23.28 1.27 1.15
C LEU A 138 24.58 0.68 1.69
N ASP A 139 24.61 -0.62 1.96
CA ASP A 139 25.79 -1.31 2.48
C ASP A 139 27.00 -1.19 1.55
N ASP A 140 26.77 -1.22 0.23
CA ASP A 140 27.84 -0.99 -0.76
C ASP A 140 28.45 0.41 -0.71
N SER A 141 27.75 1.39 -0.16
CA SER A 141 28.26 2.76 0.01
C SER A 141 29.16 2.93 1.24
N TYR A 142 29.09 2.01 2.21
CA TYR A 142 29.88 2.02 3.43
C TYR A 142 31.14 1.18 3.26
N LYS A 143 32.29 1.83 3.15
CA LYS A 143 33.57 1.16 2.81
C LYS A 143 34.62 1.24 3.90
N LEU A 144 34.47 2.19 4.82
CA LEU A 144 35.49 2.48 5.83
C LEU A 144 35.19 1.77 7.15
N LYS A 145 36.20 1.48 7.92
CA LYS A 145 36.13 0.88 9.27
C LYS A 145 36.96 1.68 10.24
N ASP A 146 36.53 1.75 11.48
CA ASP A 146 37.32 2.29 12.62
C ASP A 146 37.09 1.41 13.86
N GLU A 147 37.52 1.87 15.02
CA GLU A 147 37.36 1.17 16.31
C GLU A 147 35.95 0.88 16.72
N ASN A 148 34.97 1.57 16.14
CA ASN A 148 33.54 1.36 16.43
C ASN A 148 32.87 0.37 15.47
N PHE A 149 33.64 -0.31 14.61
CA PHE A 149 33.10 -1.22 13.59
C PHE A 149 32.20 -2.29 14.16
N ASP A 150 32.57 -2.93 15.25
CA ASP A 150 31.79 -4.02 15.87
C ASP A 150 30.44 -3.53 16.42
N LYS A 151 30.36 -2.25 16.80
CA LYS A 151 29.16 -1.65 17.40
C LYS A 151 28.27 -0.96 16.39
N TYR A 152 28.83 -0.29 15.39
CA TYR A 152 28.10 0.59 14.49
C TYR A 152 28.22 0.20 13.01
N GLY A 153 28.97 -0.86 12.70
CA GLY A 153 29.23 -1.29 11.34
C GLY A 153 30.25 -0.41 10.61
N LYS A 154 30.34 -0.54 9.29
CA LYS A 154 31.17 0.32 8.44
C LYS A 154 30.65 1.76 8.45
N TYR A 155 31.51 2.70 8.05
CA TYR A 155 31.09 4.08 7.85
C TYR A 155 31.49 4.60 6.46
N LYS A 156 30.88 5.71 6.09
CA LYS A 156 31.25 6.54 4.95
C LYS A 156 31.47 7.98 5.40
N LEU A 157 32.26 8.72 4.64
CA LEU A 157 32.46 10.13 4.87
C LEU A 157 31.45 10.96 4.09
N VAL A 158 30.77 11.84 4.78
CA VAL A 158 29.81 12.79 4.22
C VAL A 158 30.25 14.20 4.56
N SER A 159 30.37 15.06 3.55
CA SER A 159 30.71 16.46 3.78
C SER A 159 29.68 17.11 4.72
N ILE A 160 30.15 17.87 5.70
CA ILE A 160 29.27 18.72 6.51
C ILE A 160 28.95 20.06 5.85
N VAL A 161 29.59 20.38 4.72
CA VAL A 161 29.24 21.54 3.91
C VAL A 161 28.05 21.20 3.03
N ARG A 162 27.01 22.00 3.11
CA ARG A 162 25.82 21.91 2.25
C ARG A 162 25.81 23.06 1.27
N ASN A 163 25.77 22.73 -0.02
CA ASN A 163 25.58 23.68 -1.12
C ASN A 163 24.10 23.94 -1.36
N GLY A 164 23.77 25.12 -1.93
CA GLY A 164 22.38 25.50 -2.26
C GLY A 164 21.57 26.03 -1.07
N LEU A 165 22.15 26.18 0.10
CA LEU A 165 21.52 26.84 1.23
C LEU A 165 21.86 28.33 1.21
N TRP A 166 20.92 29.18 1.65
CA TRP A 166 21.22 30.58 1.92
C TRP A 166 22.32 30.69 2.95
N TYR A 167 23.22 31.68 2.76
CA TYR A 167 24.24 31.97 3.73
C TYR A 167 23.69 32.22 5.13
N ARG A 168 24.28 31.54 6.11
CA ARG A 168 23.92 31.67 7.52
C ARG A 168 25.17 32.00 8.33
N PRO A 169 25.33 33.22 8.84
CA PRO A 169 26.54 33.60 9.58
C PRO A 169 26.89 32.68 10.74
N GLY A 170 25.90 32.18 11.46
CA GLY A 170 26.10 31.24 12.57
C GLY A 170 26.51 29.80 12.12
N GLN A 171 26.48 29.51 10.82
CA GLN A 171 26.92 28.23 10.24
C GLN A 171 28.16 28.40 9.33
N ASP A 172 28.86 29.52 9.41
CA ASP A 172 30.15 29.79 8.80
C ASP A 172 31.15 30.22 9.89
N TYR A 173 31.66 29.25 10.60
CA TYR A 173 32.57 29.42 11.71
C TYR A 173 33.97 28.89 11.36
N GLU A 174 34.96 29.37 12.06
CA GLU A 174 36.37 28.94 11.90
C GLU A 174 36.55 27.54 12.50
N LEU A 175 37.27 26.70 11.77
CA LEU A 175 37.71 25.36 12.15
C LEU A 175 39.23 25.29 12.11
N GLU A 176 39.81 24.58 13.07
CA GLU A 176 41.19 24.24 13.12
C GLU A 176 41.44 22.84 12.55
N ALA A 177 42.26 22.74 11.54
CA ALA A 177 42.71 21.51 10.92
C ALA A 177 43.78 20.79 11.77
N PRO A 178 44.05 19.49 11.49
CA PRO A 178 45.06 18.73 12.24
C PRO A 178 46.50 19.28 12.21
N ASP A 179 46.81 20.11 11.22
CA ASP A 179 48.10 20.78 11.09
C ASP A 179 48.17 22.17 11.75
N GLY A 180 47.09 22.55 12.48
CA GLY A 180 46.98 23.87 13.13
C GLY A 180 46.48 24.97 12.21
N THR A 181 46.21 24.69 10.94
CA THR A 181 45.66 25.68 10.00
C THR A 181 44.21 26.00 10.30
N ASN A 182 43.90 27.28 10.46
CA ASN A 182 42.52 27.73 10.60
C ASN A 182 41.86 27.97 9.23
N PHE A 183 40.67 27.51 9.05
CA PHE A 183 39.94 27.68 7.79
C PHE A 183 38.44 27.85 8.01
N ARG A 184 37.76 28.43 7.00
CA ARG A 184 36.29 28.56 6.90
C ARG A 184 35.81 28.06 5.56
N ILE A 185 34.51 27.85 5.41
CA ILE A 185 33.89 27.40 4.13
C ILE A 185 34.35 28.30 2.97
N TYR A 186 34.33 29.64 3.16
CA TYR A 186 34.59 30.61 2.07
C TYR A 186 36.05 30.86 1.73
N GLN A 187 36.99 30.31 2.47
CA GLN A 187 38.38 30.25 2.01
C GLN A 187 38.52 29.24 0.86
N ASN A 188 37.61 28.25 0.78
CA ASN A 188 37.68 27.11 -0.10
C ASN A 188 36.61 27.10 -1.19
N ILE A 189 35.63 28.01 -1.15
CA ILE A 189 34.49 28.06 -2.09
C ILE A 189 34.36 29.48 -2.63
N GLN A 190 34.50 29.65 -3.95
CA GLN A 190 34.28 30.93 -4.60
C GLN A 190 32.79 31.32 -4.63
N LYS A 191 32.51 32.62 -4.57
CA LYS A 191 31.16 33.23 -4.62
C LYS A 191 30.30 32.72 -5.80
N PRO A 192 28.96 32.68 -5.64
CA PRO A 192 28.15 33.29 -4.57
C PRO A 192 28.09 32.41 -3.33
N GLN A 193 27.91 33.08 -2.17
CA GLN A 193 27.85 32.46 -0.86
C GLN A 193 26.56 31.63 -0.72
N SER A 194 26.56 30.41 -1.25
CA SER A 194 25.42 29.49 -1.24
C SER A 194 25.70 28.22 -0.42
N ALA A 195 26.67 28.24 0.44
CA ALA A 195 27.06 27.12 1.28
C ALA A 195 27.07 27.47 2.77
N ALA A 196 26.74 26.48 3.60
CA ALA A 196 26.83 26.58 5.05
C ALA A 196 27.23 25.23 5.64
N TYR A 197 27.82 25.22 6.85
CA TYR A 197 27.96 23.98 7.60
C TYR A 197 26.58 23.45 7.98
N ALA A 198 26.40 22.13 7.95
CA ALA A 198 25.10 21.49 8.30
C ALA A 198 24.76 21.63 9.79
N TRP A 199 25.75 21.89 10.63
CA TRP A 199 25.65 21.93 12.08
C TRP A 199 26.12 23.29 12.65
N SER A 200 25.62 23.64 13.83
CA SER A 200 26.21 24.72 14.63
C SER A 200 27.58 24.32 15.12
N LYS A 201 28.38 25.31 15.55
CA LYS A 201 29.71 25.06 16.12
C LYS A 201 29.65 24.18 17.38
N GLU A 202 28.59 24.34 18.19
CA GLU A 202 28.35 23.51 19.38
C GLU A 202 28.15 22.07 19.00
N THR A 203 27.21 21.80 18.05
CA THR A 203 26.91 20.43 17.54
C THR A 203 28.17 19.82 16.91
N PHE A 204 28.91 20.59 16.15
CA PHE A 204 30.20 20.14 15.59
C PHE A 204 31.19 19.70 16.66
N ASN A 205 31.34 20.48 17.72
CA ASN A 205 32.25 20.15 18.82
C ASN A 205 31.82 18.86 19.55
N LYS A 206 30.52 18.68 19.79
CA LYS A 206 30.00 17.43 20.35
C LYS A 206 30.36 16.23 19.45
N ALA A 207 30.17 16.37 18.14
CA ALA A 207 30.50 15.31 17.17
C ALA A 207 32.04 15.07 17.10
N LYS A 208 32.87 16.14 17.17
CA LYS A 208 34.33 16.02 17.18
C LYS A 208 34.81 15.23 18.40
N ASN A 209 34.26 15.51 19.58
CA ASN A 209 34.60 14.81 20.83
C ASN A 209 34.20 13.31 20.80
N LEU A 210 33.23 12.93 19.98
CA LEU A 210 32.84 11.55 19.77
C LEU A 210 33.60 10.84 18.64
N GLY A 211 34.62 11.48 18.09
CA GLY A 211 35.42 10.90 17.00
C GLY A 211 34.71 10.81 15.66
N LEU A 212 33.60 11.57 15.48
CA LEU A 212 32.79 11.54 14.28
C LEU A 212 33.25 12.46 13.15
N ILE A 213 34.32 13.22 13.35
CA ILE A 213 34.82 14.21 12.39
C ILE A 213 36.14 13.74 11.79
N GLU A 214 36.22 13.83 10.47
CA GLU A 214 37.45 13.64 9.72
C GLU A 214 37.77 14.89 8.86
N PHE A 215 39.04 15.23 8.81
CA PHE A 215 39.55 16.29 7.95
C PHE A 215 40.35 15.68 6.80
N LYS A 216 40.11 16.14 5.58
CA LYS A 216 40.89 15.73 4.39
C LYS A 216 41.16 16.92 3.50
N LYS A 217 42.29 16.90 2.83
CA LYS A 217 42.59 17.89 1.78
C LYS A 217 41.91 17.50 0.49
N ASN A 218 41.33 18.47 -0.20
CA ASN A 218 40.75 18.30 -1.53
C ASN A 218 41.84 18.33 -2.63
N LYS A 219 41.47 18.25 -3.89
CA LYS A 219 42.37 18.27 -5.04
C LYS A 219 43.18 19.60 -5.17
N GLN A 220 42.71 20.66 -4.54
CA GLN A 220 43.32 21.98 -4.54
C GLN A 220 44.14 22.25 -3.26
N ASP A 221 44.39 21.19 -2.48
CA ASP A 221 45.12 21.23 -1.20
C ASP A 221 44.44 22.04 -0.07
N TYR A 222 43.13 22.29 -0.18
CA TYR A 222 42.34 22.92 0.87
C TYR A 222 41.78 21.90 1.84
N TRP A 223 41.74 22.22 3.13
CA TRP A 223 41.10 21.42 4.14
C TRP A 223 39.58 21.38 3.96
N VAL A 224 39.01 20.18 3.98
CA VAL A 224 37.58 19.90 3.95
C VAL A 224 37.23 19.00 5.12
N VAL A 225 36.11 19.30 5.76
CA VAL A 225 35.65 18.56 6.93
C VAL A 225 34.49 17.62 6.57
N TYR A 226 34.60 16.41 7.05
CA TYR A 226 33.62 15.35 6.84
C TYR A 226 33.11 14.83 8.18
N LYS A 227 31.85 14.34 8.19
CA LYS A 227 31.34 13.54 9.29
C LYS A 227 31.39 12.06 8.91
N LYS A 228 31.67 11.21 9.89
CA LYS A 228 31.44 9.77 9.77
C LYS A 228 29.95 9.49 9.86
N GLU A 229 29.42 8.74 8.90
CA GLU A 229 28.07 8.26 8.88
C GLU A 229 28.11 6.74 8.92
N TYR A 230 27.75 6.15 10.08
CA TYR A 230 27.81 4.71 10.28
C TYR A 230 26.61 3.99 9.64
N GLN A 231 26.79 2.73 9.35
CA GLN A 231 25.81 1.84 8.76
C GLN A 231 24.61 1.59 9.68
N TYR A 232 24.88 1.37 10.97
CA TYR A 232 23.87 1.00 11.97
C TYR A 232 23.72 2.00 13.10
N ALA A 233 24.21 3.21 12.93
CA ALA A 233 24.10 4.27 13.92
C ALA A 233 24.01 5.66 13.30
N LYS A 234 23.40 6.60 14.01
CA LYS A 234 23.40 8.03 13.68
C LYS A 234 23.81 8.88 14.87
N PHE A 235 24.38 10.02 14.57
CA PHE A 235 24.57 11.06 15.56
C PHE A 235 23.26 11.81 15.80
N ASP A 236 22.75 11.74 17.03
CA ASP A 236 21.62 12.53 17.47
C ASP A 236 22.11 13.94 17.85
N THR A 237 21.68 14.94 17.08
CA THR A 237 22.15 16.32 17.26
C THR A 237 21.53 17.03 18.47
N GLU A 238 20.37 16.56 18.93
CA GLU A 238 19.69 17.11 20.11
C GLU A 238 20.33 16.56 21.39
N GLU A 239 20.45 15.24 21.47
CA GLU A 239 21.06 14.59 22.65
C GLU A 239 22.58 14.60 22.63
N GLY A 240 23.22 14.89 21.50
CA GLY A 240 24.67 14.92 21.35
C GLY A 240 25.36 13.58 21.53
N LYS A 241 24.70 12.48 21.18
CA LYS A 241 25.19 11.11 21.31
C LYS A 241 24.98 10.26 20.06
N ILE A 242 25.72 9.16 19.95
CA ILE A 242 25.51 8.16 18.89
C ILE A 242 24.43 7.20 19.35
N ILE A 243 23.36 7.09 18.56
CA ILE A 243 22.25 6.16 18.81
C ILE A 243 22.19 5.10 17.73
N PRO A 244 21.77 3.86 18.06
CA PRO A 244 21.49 2.86 17.06
C PRO A 244 20.45 3.36 16.04
N TYR A 245 20.70 3.12 14.78
CA TYR A 245 19.81 3.58 13.71
C TYR A 245 19.83 2.62 12.54
N GLU A 246 18.68 2.06 12.24
CA GLU A 246 18.51 1.24 11.04
C GLU A 246 18.12 2.15 9.87
N LYS A 247 18.99 2.27 8.89
CA LYS A 247 18.74 3.05 7.68
C LYS A 247 17.88 2.24 6.72
N GLY A 248 16.81 2.86 6.27
CA GLY A 248 16.01 2.36 5.14
C GLY A 248 15.79 3.49 4.13
N ILE A 249 15.53 3.14 2.89
CA ILE A 249 15.02 4.11 1.92
C ILE A 249 13.50 4.11 2.03
N PRO A 250 12.86 5.27 2.24
CA PRO A 250 11.40 5.34 2.24
C PRO A 250 10.83 4.81 0.94
N PHE A 251 9.65 4.18 1.01
CA PHE A 251 8.90 3.86 -0.20
C PHE A 251 8.61 5.13 -0.98
N ILE A 252 8.71 5.04 -2.29
CA ILE A 252 8.39 6.13 -3.22
C ILE A 252 7.03 5.87 -3.85
N ASN A 253 6.43 6.90 -4.43
CA ASN A 253 5.10 6.82 -5.02
C ASN A 253 5.06 6.22 -6.44
N THR A 254 6.10 5.51 -6.86
CA THR A 254 6.11 4.70 -8.08
C THR A 254 6.25 3.22 -7.73
N ILE A 255 5.69 2.35 -8.56
CA ILE A 255 5.76 0.89 -8.41
C ILE A 255 6.23 0.31 -9.75
N GLN A 256 7.55 0.24 -9.91
CA GLN A 256 8.20 -0.32 -11.10
C GLN A 256 9.51 -1.01 -10.73
N SER A 257 10.09 -1.71 -11.67
CA SER A 257 11.39 -2.38 -11.47
C SER A 257 12.48 -1.38 -11.07
N GLY A 258 13.27 -1.76 -10.08
CA GLY A 258 14.33 -0.93 -9.51
C GLY A 258 13.88 -0.08 -8.32
N ASP A 259 12.57 0.15 -8.16
CA ASP A 259 12.02 0.90 -7.04
C ASP A 259 11.91 0.00 -5.80
N ASN A 260 12.30 0.53 -4.65
CA ASN A 260 12.11 -0.14 -3.35
C ASN A 260 12.50 -1.64 -3.34
N GLY A 261 13.51 -2.00 -4.13
CA GLY A 261 14.02 -3.36 -4.24
C GLY A 261 13.18 -4.32 -5.09
N LEU A 262 12.25 -3.84 -5.87
CA LEU A 262 11.58 -4.65 -6.87
C LEU A 262 12.57 -5.07 -7.96
N LYS A 263 12.87 -6.36 -8.05
CA LYS A 263 13.79 -6.92 -9.06
C LYS A 263 13.18 -6.87 -10.47
N THR A 264 11.86 -6.98 -10.56
CA THR A 264 11.09 -6.97 -11.81
C THR A 264 9.82 -6.14 -11.63
N ASN A 265 9.31 -5.60 -12.73
CA ASN A 265 7.99 -4.97 -12.72
C ASN A 265 6.91 -5.96 -12.28
N ILE A 266 5.85 -5.41 -11.69
CA ILE A 266 4.62 -6.13 -11.37
C ILE A 266 3.61 -5.78 -12.46
N TYR A 267 3.26 -6.72 -13.32
CA TYR A 267 2.31 -6.50 -14.40
C TYR A 267 0.96 -7.14 -14.15
N THR A 268 -0.12 -6.58 -14.70
CA THR A 268 -1.47 -7.15 -14.63
C THR A 268 -1.51 -8.61 -15.11
N ALA A 269 -0.76 -8.94 -16.15
CA ALA A 269 -0.67 -10.30 -16.66
C ALA A 269 -0.18 -11.35 -15.63
N GLU A 270 0.51 -10.95 -14.56
CA GLU A 270 0.89 -11.86 -13.48
C GLU A 270 -0.35 -12.36 -12.74
N GLY A 271 -1.28 -11.46 -12.41
CA GLY A 271 -2.51 -11.83 -11.72
C GLY A 271 -3.35 -12.84 -12.53
N ALA A 272 -3.48 -12.61 -13.84
CA ALA A 272 -4.20 -13.54 -14.72
C ALA A 272 -3.53 -14.92 -14.80
N ARG A 273 -2.19 -14.97 -14.96
CA ARG A 273 -1.44 -16.24 -14.97
C ARG A 273 -1.55 -16.99 -13.65
N GLU A 274 -1.48 -16.26 -12.54
CA GLU A 274 -1.56 -16.84 -11.21
C GLU A 274 -2.97 -17.42 -10.96
N LEU A 275 -4.03 -16.65 -11.23
CA LEU A 275 -5.39 -17.14 -11.10
C LEU A 275 -5.64 -18.37 -11.99
N HIS A 276 -5.18 -18.32 -13.25
CA HIS A 276 -5.28 -19.46 -14.16
C HIS A 276 -4.54 -20.70 -13.63
N SER A 277 -3.37 -20.53 -13.02
CA SER A 277 -2.62 -21.64 -12.42
C SER A 277 -3.34 -22.33 -11.25
N ILE A 278 -4.25 -21.61 -10.60
CA ILE A 278 -5.06 -22.12 -9.49
C ILE A 278 -6.36 -22.72 -9.99
N LEU A 279 -7.09 -22.02 -10.87
CA LEU A 279 -8.45 -22.41 -11.28
C LEU A 279 -8.50 -23.30 -12.54
N ASN A 280 -7.45 -23.31 -13.36
CA ASN A 280 -7.41 -23.90 -14.70
C ASN A 280 -8.49 -23.35 -15.64
N SER A 281 -8.99 -22.14 -15.38
CA SER A 281 -10.04 -21.49 -16.16
C SER A 281 -9.72 -20.00 -16.36
N LYS A 282 -10.42 -19.36 -17.29
CA LYS A 282 -10.34 -17.91 -17.57
C LYS A 282 -11.66 -17.22 -17.20
N GLU A 283 -12.25 -17.61 -16.11
CA GLU A 283 -13.58 -17.12 -15.69
C GLU A 283 -13.57 -15.71 -15.09
N PHE A 284 -12.41 -15.11 -14.92
CA PHE A 284 -12.28 -13.76 -14.36
C PHE A 284 -11.23 -12.96 -15.11
N ASP A 285 -11.63 -11.79 -15.58
CA ASP A 285 -10.77 -10.86 -16.28
C ASP A 285 -10.04 -9.91 -15.29
N TYR A 286 -8.81 -9.59 -15.59
CA TYR A 286 -7.99 -8.57 -14.92
C TYR A 286 -7.81 -8.75 -13.40
N PRO A 287 -7.55 -9.95 -12.86
CA PRO A 287 -7.25 -10.09 -11.44
C PRO A 287 -5.97 -9.33 -11.10
N LYS A 288 -5.97 -8.61 -9.97
CA LYS A 288 -4.77 -7.90 -9.53
C LYS A 288 -3.67 -8.90 -9.14
N PRO A 289 -2.40 -8.59 -9.38
CA PRO A 289 -1.28 -9.43 -8.98
C PRO A 289 -1.14 -9.53 -7.45
N VAL A 290 -0.92 -10.73 -6.93
CA VAL A 290 -0.67 -10.95 -5.48
C VAL A 290 0.54 -10.15 -5.02
N ARG A 291 1.61 -10.07 -5.83
CA ARG A 291 2.81 -9.28 -5.53
C ARG A 291 2.52 -7.80 -5.29
N LEU A 292 1.56 -7.21 -6.01
CA LEU A 292 1.14 -5.83 -5.80
C LEU A 292 0.55 -5.63 -4.41
N ILE A 293 -0.38 -6.48 -4.03
CA ILE A 293 -1.03 -6.39 -2.72
C ILE A 293 -0.02 -6.61 -1.58
N LYS A 294 0.87 -7.59 -1.74
CA LYS A 294 1.96 -7.83 -0.78
C LYS A 294 2.90 -6.62 -0.65
N TYR A 295 3.23 -5.96 -1.77
CA TYR A 295 4.05 -4.75 -1.77
C TYR A 295 3.40 -3.61 -0.97
N LEU A 296 2.10 -3.33 -1.23
CA LEU A 296 1.34 -2.32 -0.50
C LEU A 296 1.23 -2.64 0.99
N MET A 297 0.99 -3.90 1.32
CA MET A 297 0.92 -4.33 2.73
C MET A 297 2.27 -4.16 3.44
N LYS A 298 3.39 -4.51 2.79
CA LYS A 298 4.73 -4.32 3.35
C LYS A 298 5.05 -2.85 3.58
N MET A 299 4.62 -1.97 2.67
CA MET A 299 4.83 -0.52 2.78
C MET A 299 4.14 0.08 4.02
N ALA A 300 2.95 -0.35 4.34
CA ALA A 300 2.17 0.18 5.47
C ALA A 300 2.71 -0.24 6.85
N LYS A 301 3.92 -0.79 6.95
CA LYS A 301 4.55 -1.32 8.17
C LYS A 301 3.58 -2.11 9.05
N PRO A 302 2.93 -3.12 8.51
CA PRO A 302 1.92 -3.82 9.25
C PRO A 302 2.55 -4.60 10.38
N LYS A 303 1.94 -4.53 11.56
CA LYS A 303 2.15 -5.56 12.56
C LYS A 303 1.80 -6.90 11.95
N LYS A 304 2.39 -7.97 12.45
CA LYS A 304 2.17 -9.33 11.93
C LYS A 304 0.79 -9.92 12.29
N ASP A 305 -0.02 -9.20 13.07
CA ASP A 305 -1.32 -9.60 13.62
C ASP A 305 -2.48 -8.67 13.20
N ILE A 306 -2.38 -7.99 12.07
CA ILE A 306 -3.41 -7.05 11.60
C ILE A 306 -4.60 -7.74 10.95
N ARG A 307 -5.73 -7.01 10.92
CA ARG A 307 -6.89 -7.36 10.09
C ARG A 307 -6.84 -6.59 8.76
N VAL A 308 -7.03 -7.33 7.67
CA VAL A 308 -7.06 -6.80 6.30
C VAL A 308 -8.50 -6.91 5.79
N LEU A 309 -9.06 -5.80 5.33
CA LEU A 309 -10.39 -5.76 4.74
C LEU A 309 -10.28 -5.40 3.26
N ASP A 310 -10.98 -6.16 2.43
CA ASP A 310 -11.21 -5.87 1.02
C ASP A 310 -12.70 -6.10 0.72
N PHE A 311 -13.41 -5.02 0.42
CA PHE A 311 -14.85 -5.09 0.16
C PHE A 311 -15.23 -4.93 -1.33
N PHE A 312 -14.23 -5.06 -2.20
CA PHE A 312 -14.37 -5.31 -3.63
C PHE A 312 -13.44 -6.47 -4.03
N ALA A 313 -13.58 -7.59 -3.33
CA ALA A 313 -12.59 -8.66 -3.35
C ALA A 313 -12.38 -9.34 -4.71
N GLY A 314 -13.33 -9.22 -5.63
CA GLY A 314 -13.24 -9.77 -6.98
C GLY A 314 -12.77 -11.23 -6.98
N SER A 315 -11.58 -11.47 -7.52
CA SER A 315 -10.99 -12.83 -7.57
C SER A 315 -10.36 -13.32 -6.26
N GLY A 316 -10.40 -12.56 -5.16
CA GLY A 316 -9.85 -12.97 -3.87
C GLY A 316 -8.32 -12.81 -3.74
N THR A 317 -7.69 -11.99 -4.56
CA THR A 317 -6.24 -11.76 -4.56
C THR A 317 -5.71 -11.31 -3.19
N THR A 318 -6.45 -10.44 -2.51
CA THR A 318 -6.07 -9.93 -1.17
C THR A 318 -5.99 -11.06 -0.14
N GLY A 319 -6.90 -12.02 -0.19
CA GLY A 319 -6.85 -13.19 0.70
C GLY A 319 -5.59 -14.03 0.48
N GLN A 320 -5.25 -14.34 -0.76
CA GLN A 320 -4.01 -15.06 -1.08
C GLN A 320 -2.78 -14.27 -0.64
N ALA A 321 -2.73 -12.96 -0.87
CA ALA A 321 -1.62 -12.11 -0.45
C ALA A 321 -1.38 -12.18 1.08
N VAL A 322 -2.46 -12.21 1.86
CA VAL A 322 -2.38 -12.35 3.33
C VAL A 322 -1.82 -13.72 3.72
N LEU A 323 -2.32 -14.80 3.11
CA LEU A 323 -1.84 -16.17 3.39
C LEU A 323 -0.36 -16.33 3.05
N GLU A 324 0.06 -15.82 1.90
CA GLU A 324 1.48 -15.84 1.51
C GLU A 324 2.36 -15.04 2.46
N LEU A 325 1.96 -13.83 2.87
CA LEU A 325 2.71 -13.04 3.82
C LEU A 325 2.83 -13.70 5.18
N ASN A 326 1.77 -14.36 5.66
CA ASN A 326 1.81 -15.12 6.90
C ASN A 326 2.82 -16.28 6.81
N LYS A 327 2.86 -17.00 5.67
CA LYS A 327 3.84 -18.07 5.42
C LYS A 327 5.27 -17.51 5.33
N GLU A 328 5.46 -16.34 4.70
CA GLU A 328 6.77 -15.71 4.52
C GLU A 328 7.42 -15.24 5.84
N ASP A 329 6.64 -14.66 6.75
CA ASP A 329 7.18 -13.99 7.92
C ASP A 329 6.66 -14.51 9.26
N GLY A 330 5.90 -15.62 9.26
CA GLY A 330 5.29 -16.21 10.45
C GLY A 330 4.21 -15.33 11.08
N GLY A 331 3.55 -14.50 10.30
CA GLY A 331 2.48 -13.61 10.76
C GLY A 331 1.17 -14.33 11.00
N THR A 332 0.28 -13.66 11.74
CA THR A 332 -1.08 -14.13 12.07
C THR A 332 -2.15 -13.16 11.57
N ARG A 333 -1.89 -12.53 10.40
CA ARG A 333 -2.84 -11.62 9.77
C ARG A 333 -4.11 -12.34 9.40
N ILE A 334 -5.24 -11.67 9.58
CA ILE A 334 -6.57 -12.16 9.24
C ILE A 334 -7.13 -11.29 8.13
N PHE A 335 -7.77 -11.88 7.14
CA PHE A 335 -8.48 -11.15 6.10
C PHE A 335 -9.99 -11.29 6.22
N THR A 336 -10.69 -10.26 5.77
CA THR A 336 -12.13 -10.27 5.50
C THR A 336 -12.32 -9.79 4.07
N LEU A 337 -12.95 -10.61 3.25
CA LEU A 337 -13.27 -10.30 1.87
C LEU A 337 -14.77 -10.19 1.71
N VAL A 338 -15.22 -9.17 0.99
CA VAL A 338 -16.62 -8.99 0.61
C VAL A 338 -16.67 -8.87 -0.90
N THR A 339 -17.48 -9.69 -1.53
CA THR A 339 -17.77 -9.61 -2.97
C THR A 339 -19.25 -9.88 -3.20
N ASN A 340 -19.82 -9.36 -4.28
CA ASN A 340 -21.10 -9.82 -4.76
C ASN A 340 -20.95 -11.27 -5.31
N ASN A 341 -22.06 -11.94 -5.53
CA ASN A 341 -22.04 -13.24 -6.18
C ASN A 341 -22.70 -13.17 -7.58
N GLU A 342 -22.60 -12.04 -8.22
CA GLU A 342 -23.05 -11.85 -9.59
C GLU A 342 -22.30 -12.83 -10.49
N ASN A 343 -23.00 -13.52 -11.36
CA ASN A 343 -22.46 -14.61 -12.18
C ASN A 343 -21.66 -15.66 -11.40
N ASN A 344 -22.01 -15.90 -10.15
CA ASN A 344 -21.34 -16.83 -9.24
C ASN A 344 -19.86 -16.56 -8.99
N ILE A 345 -19.39 -15.33 -9.15
CA ILE A 345 -18.00 -14.95 -8.93
C ILE A 345 -17.53 -15.28 -7.50
N GLY A 346 -18.39 -15.01 -6.51
CA GLY A 346 -18.10 -15.30 -5.12
C GLY A 346 -17.83 -16.78 -4.88
N GLN A 347 -18.60 -17.65 -5.53
CA GLN A 347 -18.49 -19.12 -5.39
C GLN A 347 -17.41 -19.70 -6.29
N ASN A 348 -17.48 -19.43 -7.59
CA ASN A 348 -16.69 -20.14 -8.59
C ASN A 348 -15.26 -19.57 -8.70
N VAL A 349 -15.05 -18.31 -8.32
CA VAL A 349 -13.75 -17.66 -8.43
C VAL A 349 -13.17 -17.38 -7.04
N THR A 350 -13.79 -16.52 -6.24
CA THR A 350 -13.20 -16.06 -4.96
C THR A 350 -13.04 -17.22 -3.97
N TYR A 351 -14.15 -17.96 -3.73
CA TYR A 351 -14.14 -19.08 -2.79
C TYR A 351 -13.32 -20.24 -3.32
N GLU A 352 -13.49 -20.64 -4.58
CA GLU A 352 -12.77 -21.75 -5.19
C GLU A 352 -11.25 -21.50 -5.19
N ARG A 353 -10.80 -20.27 -5.52
CA ARG A 353 -9.39 -19.88 -5.41
C ARG A 353 -8.85 -20.10 -4.01
N LEU A 354 -9.51 -19.51 -3.01
CA LEU A 354 -9.07 -19.61 -1.61
C LEU A 354 -9.13 -21.03 -1.07
N TYR A 355 -10.14 -21.80 -1.48
CA TYR A 355 -10.28 -23.19 -1.11
C TYR A 355 -9.11 -24.03 -1.66
N ARG A 356 -8.80 -23.87 -2.97
CA ARG A 356 -7.72 -24.62 -3.63
C ARG A 356 -6.37 -24.35 -3.01
N ILE A 357 -6.03 -23.11 -2.80
CA ILE A 357 -4.71 -22.77 -2.19
C ILE A 357 -4.63 -23.16 -0.72
N ASN A 358 -5.77 -23.26 -0.04
CA ASN A 358 -5.83 -23.65 1.37
C ASN A 358 -5.82 -25.17 1.58
N LYS A 359 -6.53 -25.91 0.73
CA LYS A 359 -6.70 -27.37 0.90
C LYS A 359 -5.87 -28.21 -0.07
N GLY A 360 -5.22 -27.59 -1.05
CA GLY A 360 -4.48 -28.31 -2.09
C GLY A 360 -5.36 -29.10 -3.04
N GLN A 361 -6.67 -28.84 -3.01
CA GLN A 361 -7.66 -29.47 -3.90
C GLN A 361 -8.84 -28.52 -4.13
N GLY A 362 -9.53 -28.68 -5.26
CA GLY A 362 -10.76 -27.94 -5.56
C GLY A 362 -11.95 -28.45 -4.76
N THR A 363 -13.02 -27.64 -4.71
CA THR A 363 -14.28 -27.99 -4.00
C THR A 363 -14.96 -29.26 -4.54
N LYS A 364 -14.68 -29.63 -5.78
CA LYS A 364 -15.14 -30.88 -6.42
C LYS A 364 -14.04 -31.97 -6.43
N GLY A 365 -13.01 -31.84 -5.59
CA GLY A 365 -11.94 -32.82 -5.45
C GLY A 365 -10.83 -32.75 -6.50
N GLN A 366 -10.78 -31.70 -7.33
CA GLN A 366 -9.71 -31.53 -8.32
C GLN A 366 -8.37 -31.34 -7.63
N LYS A 367 -7.36 -32.13 -8.01
CA LYS A 367 -5.99 -32.07 -7.43
C LYS A 367 -4.93 -31.69 -8.47
N ASP A 368 -5.27 -31.66 -9.74
CA ASP A 368 -4.35 -31.32 -10.82
C ASP A 368 -4.52 -29.88 -11.28
N PHE A 369 -3.79 -28.99 -10.63
CA PHE A 369 -3.65 -27.59 -11.02
C PHE A 369 -2.24 -27.09 -10.79
N GLU A 370 -1.74 -26.22 -11.66
CA GLU A 370 -0.33 -25.85 -11.73
C GLU A 370 0.22 -25.21 -10.45
N TRP A 371 -0.60 -24.46 -9.73
CA TRP A 371 -0.17 -23.80 -8.50
C TRP A 371 0.27 -24.81 -7.43
N ILE A 372 -0.48 -25.92 -7.22
CA ILE A 372 -0.16 -26.91 -6.18
C ILE A 372 1.09 -27.72 -6.52
N LYS A 373 1.46 -27.83 -7.80
CA LYS A 373 2.72 -28.50 -8.20
C LYS A 373 3.96 -27.73 -7.75
N LYS A 374 3.82 -26.45 -7.48
CA LYS A 374 4.92 -25.53 -7.12
C LYS A 374 4.84 -24.98 -5.72
N ASN A 375 3.71 -25.18 -5.04
CA ASN A 375 3.42 -24.62 -3.73
C ASN A 375 2.79 -25.68 -2.83
N GLU A 376 2.93 -25.48 -1.55
CA GLU A 376 2.21 -26.25 -0.53
C GLU A 376 0.93 -25.51 -0.14
N ALA A 377 -0.12 -26.27 0.16
CA ALA A 377 -1.36 -25.72 0.70
C ALA A 377 -1.10 -24.99 2.02
N PHE A 378 -1.87 -23.91 2.27
CA PHE A 378 -1.72 -23.13 3.49
C PHE A 378 -2.33 -23.80 4.72
N ASP A 379 -3.32 -24.68 4.51
CA ASP A 379 -4.06 -25.42 5.55
C ASP A 379 -4.56 -24.58 6.72
N THR A 380 -5.14 -23.44 6.40
CA THR A 380 -5.74 -22.52 7.38
C THR A 380 -7.26 -22.62 7.39
N SER A 381 -7.90 -22.04 8.41
CA SER A 381 -9.34 -21.97 8.49
C SER A 381 -9.89 -20.85 7.59
N LEU A 382 -11.01 -21.13 6.91
CA LEU A 382 -11.77 -20.17 6.12
C LEU A 382 -13.24 -20.23 6.50
N ASN A 383 -13.79 -19.13 7.00
CA ASN A 383 -15.23 -19.01 7.26
C ASN A 383 -15.88 -18.30 6.08
N VAL A 384 -17.00 -18.83 5.60
CA VAL A 384 -17.77 -18.27 4.48
C VAL A 384 -19.15 -17.90 4.97
N PHE A 385 -19.54 -16.65 4.70
CA PHE A 385 -20.84 -16.10 5.09
C PHE A 385 -21.61 -15.65 3.86
N TRP A 386 -22.91 -15.84 3.90
CA TRP A 386 -23.83 -15.38 2.85
C TRP A 386 -24.59 -14.17 3.35
N SER A 387 -24.59 -13.08 2.59
CA SER A 387 -25.46 -11.95 2.89
C SER A 387 -26.93 -12.31 2.59
N LYS A 388 -27.81 -11.97 3.50
CA LYS A 388 -29.26 -12.08 3.31
C LYS A 388 -29.89 -10.72 3.53
N THR A 389 -30.67 -10.29 2.54
CA THR A 389 -31.44 -9.04 2.64
C THR A 389 -32.81 -9.32 3.23
N TYR A 390 -33.20 -8.50 4.20
CA TYR A 390 -34.53 -8.53 4.80
C TYR A 390 -35.29 -7.25 4.46
N ASN A 391 -36.52 -7.39 4.04
CA ASN A 391 -37.40 -6.23 3.85
C ASN A 391 -37.89 -5.76 5.23
N THR A 392 -37.56 -4.54 5.61
CA THR A 392 -37.95 -3.92 6.88
C THR A 392 -39.02 -2.82 6.70
N SER A 393 -39.66 -2.73 5.53
CA SER A 393 -40.72 -1.74 5.31
C SER A 393 -41.92 -1.99 6.23
N LEU A 394 -42.60 -0.93 6.67
CA LEU A 394 -43.74 -1.01 7.57
C LEU A 394 -44.93 -1.80 6.98
N LEU A 395 -45.02 -1.85 5.66
CA LEU A 395 -46.15 -2.48 4.96
C LEU A 395 -45.84 -3.90 4.52
N ASN A 396 -44.60 -4.30 4.33
CA ASN A 396 -44.17 -5.59 3.79
C ASN A 396 -42.88 -6.09 4.45
N ASN A 397 -42.84 -6.14 5.78
CA ASN A 397 -41.72 -6.75 6.47
C ASN A 397 -41.83 -8.28 6.46
N ASN A 398 -40.73 -8.93 6.14
CA ASN A 398 -40.64 -10.40 6.19
C ASN A 398 -39.80 -10.89 7.38
N ILE A 399 -39.53 -10.01 8.35
CA ILE A 399 -38.81 -10.30 9.58
C ILE A 399 -39.24 -9.33 10.68
N THR A 400 -39.45 -9.83 11.88
CA THR A 400 -39.76 -8.99 13.04
C THR A 400 -38.46 -8.31 13.57
N ASN A 401 -38.62 -7.19 14.25
CA ASN A 401 -37.47 -6.50 14.85
C ASN A 401 -36.72 -7.38 15.88
N GLN A 402 -37.42 -8.21 16.59
CA GLN A 402 -36.81 -9.14 17.55
C GLN A 402 -36.01 -10.24 16.84
N GLU A 403 -36.56 -10.86 15.80
CA GLU A 403 -35.82 -11.86 15.00
C GLU A 403 -34.60 -11.28 14.33
N LEU A 404 -34.66 -10.03 13.83
CA LEU A 404 -33.51 -9.33 13.23
C LEU A 404 -32.41 -9.10 14.27
N LYS A 405 -32.81 -8.65 15.46
CA LYS A 405 -31.90 -8.46 16.61
C LYS A 405 -31.21 -9.76 17.02
N ASP A 406 -31.98 -10.85 17.16
CA ASP A 406 -31.45 -12.14 17.59
C ASP A 406 -30.46 -12.71 16.53
N LYS A 407 -30.78 -12.58 15.24
CA LYS A 407 -29.88 -12.95 14.14
C LYS A 407 -28.60 -12.12 14.16
N PHE A 408 -28.68 -10.82 14.42
CA PHE A 408 -27.53 -9.93 14.50
C PHE A 408 -26.63 -10.29 15.68
N LEU A 409 -27.23 -10.51 16.87
CA LEU A 409 -26.47 -10.92 18.07
C LEU A 409 -25.78 -12.27 17.89
N LYS A 410 -26.49 -13.23 17.22
CA LYS A 410 -25.87 -14.49 16.85
C LYS A 410 -24.68 -14.31 15.91
N LEU A 411 -24.82 -13.46 14.89
CA LEU A 411 -23.74 -13.16 13.95
C LEU A 411 -22.53 -12.53 14.66
N LEU A 412 -22.75 -11.58 15.57
CA LEU A 412 -21.68 -11.00 16.39
C LEU A 412 -20.91 -12.08 17.16
N LYS A 413 -21.63 -13.03 17.77
CA LYS A 413 -21.05 -14.15 18.48
C LYS A 413 -20.22 -15.05 17.56
N ASP A 414 -20.71 -15.33 16.35
CA ASP A 414 -20.01 -16.11 15.34
C ASP A 414 -18.70 -15.43 14.87
N PHE A 415 -18.64 -14.10 14.94
CA PHE A 415 -17.42 -13.30 14.72
C PHE A 415 -16.54 -13.14 15.99
N GLY A 416 -16.85 -13.82 17.09
CA GLY A 416 -16.10 -13.75 18.34
C GLY A 416 -16.31 -12.46 19.14
N ILE A 417 -17.36 -11.71 18.84
CA ILE A 417 -17.73 -10.47 19.54
C ILE A 417 -18.71 -10.83 20.64
N ASN A 418 -18.22 -11.05 21.85
CA ASN A 418 -19.02 -11.35 23.05
C ASN A 418 -19.47 -10.05 23.73
N LYS A 419 -20.38 -9.32 23.10
CA LYS A 419 -21.01 -8.17 23.73
C LYS A 419 -22.51 -8.43 23.92
N ASP A 420 -22.85 -8.87 25.10
CA ASP A 420 -24.24 -9.17 25.48
C ASP A 420 -25.14 -7.92 25.60
N LYS A 421 -24.62 -6.71 25.38
CA LYS A 421 -25.33 -5.45 25.72
C LYS A 421 -25.11 -4.29 24.74
N GLU A 422 -24.63 -4.47 23.55
CA GLU A 422 -24.68 -3.36 22.60
C GLU A 422 -26.12 -3.16 22.12
N LYS A 423 -26.63 -1.96 22.35
CA LYS A 423 -27.93 -1.56 21.88
C LYS A 423 -27.92 -1.63 20.35
N PHE A 424 -28.67 -2.56 19.81
CA PHE A 424 -29.12 -2.47 18.45
C PHE A 424 -30.07 -1.28 18.40
N ASP A 425 -29.55 -0.12 18.07
CA ASP A 425 -30.30 1.11 18.03
C ASP A 425 -30.65 1.51 16.58
N ASP A 426 -31.44 2.55 16.46
CA ASP A 426 -31.90 3.07 15.18
C ASP A 426 -30.72 3.51 14.29
N SER A 427 -29.56 3.83 14.87
CA SER A 427 -28.38 4.22 14.08
C SER A 427 -27.78 3.04 13.34
N VAL A 428 -27.75 1.85 13.92
CA VAL A 428 -27.32 0.62 13.27
C VAL A 428 -28.29 0.24 12.13
N LEU A 429 -29.61 0.31 12.40
CA LEU A 429 -30.61 0.08 11.36
C LEU A 429 -30.50 1.08 10.20
N LYS A 430 -30.29 2.36 10.51
CA LYS A 430 -30.12 3.41 9.51
C LYS A 430 -28.86 3.19 8.67
N THR A 431 -27.75 2.82 9.32
CA THR A 431 -26.50 2.49 8.62
C THR A 431 -26.66 1.27 7.72
N LEU A 432 -27.30 0.20 8.21
CA LEU A 432 -27.58 -1.00 7.41
C LEU A 432 -28.54 -0.71 6.26
N SER A 433 -29.52 0.17 6.44
CA SER A 433 -30.47 0.55 5.39
C SER A 433 -29.84 1.44 4.30
N SER A 434 -28.82 2.23 4.63
CA SER A 434 -28.07 3.04 3.67
C SER A 434 -27.20 2.21 2.73
N LEU A 435 -26.90 0.96 3.09
CA LEU A 435 -26.14 0.00 2.28
C LEU A 435 -27.01 -0.82 1.33
N ARG A 436 -28.23 -0.39 1.03
CA ARG A 436 -29.10 -1.09 0.07
C ARG A 436 -28.42 -1.21 -1.29
N PRO A 437 -28.60 -2.35 -1.98
CA PRO A 437 -28.20 -2.44 -3.37
C PRO A 437 -28.85 -1.31 -4.17
N TYR A 438 -28.08 -0.67 -5.01
CA TYR A 438 -28.60 0.33 -5.93
C TYR A 438 -29.67 -0.35 -6.81
N LYS A 439 -30.91 0.11 -6.71
CA LYS A 439 -31.95 -0.19 -7.69
C LYS A 439 -32.03 1.03 -8.59
N GLU A 440 -31.75 0.85 -9.87
CA GLU A 440 -32.15 1.82 -10.87
C GLU A 440 -33.69 1.93 -10.84
N GLU A 441 -34.20 3.14 -10.71
CA GLU A 441 -35.60 3.48 -11.03
C GLU A 441 -35.72 3.64 -12.53
#